data_4ddceb60421c51bd1f3ed5ffd239bdf1
#
_entry.id   4ddceb60421c51bd1f3ed5ffd239bdf1
#
_cell.length_a   1.000
_cell.length_b   1.000
_cell.length_c   1.000
_cell.angle_alpha   90.00
_cell.angle_beta   90.00
_cell.angle_gamma   90.00
#
_symmetry.space_group_name_H-M   'P 1'
#
loop_
_entity.id
_entity.type
_entity.pdbx_description
1 polymer ?
#
loop_
_entity_poly.entity_id
_entity_poly.type
_entity_poly.pdbx_seq_one_letter_code
_entity_poly.pdbx_strand_id
1 'polypeptide(L)'
;MDENKNDRYMFAYIAGLIDGEGCITCTQRLEHRKGKPRAYKYWNIRIEVAMTHKETIEYLHQALGCGHVNIRPKLSHQNFDQWRWRCSHRDALEVAKAIVPFAKTKKDKLEQIIKHYEA
;
A
#
# COMPACT_ATOMS: atom_id res chain seq x y z
N MET A 1 -10.86 18.27 10.91
CA MET A 1 -9.52 18.51 11.45
C MET A 1 -8.65 19.13 10.39
N ASP A 2 -8.09 20.26 10.70
CA ASP A 2 -7.25 20.96 9.74
C ASP A 2 -5.90 20.28 9.64
N GLU A 3 -5.57 19.83 8.44
CA GLU A 3 -4.24 19.32 8.20
C GLU A 3 -3.27 20.48 8.23
N ASN A 4 -2.17 20.33 8.96
CA ASN A 4 -1.16 21.34 8.89
C ASN A 4 -0.40 21.24 7.56
N LYS A 5 0.32 22.28 7.22
CA LYS A 5 1.02 22.39 5.95
C LYS A 5 2.06 21.28 5.77
N ASN A 6 2.71 20.87 6.85
CA ASN A 6 3.71 19.80 6.81
C ASN A 6 3.10 18.45 6.46
N ASP A 7 1.88 18.17 6.97
CA ASP A 7 1.19 16.92 6.66
C ASP A 7 0.83 16.84 5.18
N ARG A 8 0.42 17.95 4.59
CA ARG A 8 0.10 17.99 3.15
C ARG A 8 1.32 17.71 2.30
N TYR A 9 2.47 18.29 2.65
CA TYR A 9 3.72 18.01 1.93
C TYR A 9 4.12 16.55 2.07
N MET A 10 3.98 16.01 3.27
CA MET A 10 4.27 14.59 3.53
C MET A 10 3.40 13.68 2.66
N PHE A 11 2.09 13.92 2.66
CA PHE A 11 1.17 13.11 1.86
C PHE A 11 1.40 13.27 0.37
N ALA A 12 1.76 14.47 -0.09
CA ALA A 12 2.08 14.70 -1.49
C ALA A 12 3.33 13.91 -1.90
N TYR A 13 4.36 13.90 -1.05
CA TYR A 13 5.57 13.11 -1.30
C TYR A 13 5.24 11.62 -1.37
N ILE A 14 4.47 11.13 -0.40
CA ILE A 14 4.11 9.71 -0.33
C ILE A 14 3.26 9.32 -1.54
N ALA A 15 2.32 10.17 -1.95
CA ALA A 15 1.52 9.92 -3.14
C ALA A 15 2.40 9.79 -4.39
N GLY A 16 3.38 10.67 -4.54
CA GLY A 16 4.33 10.59 -5.65
C GLY A 16 5.18 9.33 -5.62
N LEU A 17 5.62 8.95 -4.44
CA LEU A 17 6.38 7.71 -4.26
C LEU A 17 5.55 6.48 -4.64
N ILE A 18 4.31 6.43 -4.21
CA ILE A 18 3.41 5.33 -4.54
C ILE A 18 3.05 5.34 -6.02
N ASP A 19 2.87 6.52 -6.63
CA ASP A 19 2.64 6.63 -8.08
C ASP A 19 3.80 6.01 -8.87
N GLY A 20 5.02 6.22 -8.43
CA GLY A 20 6.21 5.74 -9.15
C GLY A 20 6.63 4.32 -8.80
N GLU A 21 6.60 3.97 -7.54
CA GLU A 21 7.21 2.74 -7.03
C GLU A 21 6.21 1.80 -6.35
N GLY A 22 4.97 2.25 -6.14
CA GLY A 22 3.99 1.47 -5.41
C GLY A 22 3.25 0.46 -6.26
N CYS A 23 2.63 -0.48 -5.57
CA CYS A 23 1.73 -1.45 -6.16
C CYS A 23 0.44 -1.45 -5.34
N ILE A 24 -0.68 -1.27 -6.00
CA ILE A 24 -1.99 -1.24 -5.34
C ILE A 24 -2.82 -2.40 -5.84
N THR A 25 -3.32 -3.21 -4.92
CA THR A 25 -4.17 -4.35 -5.23
C THR A 25 -5.55 -4.13 -4.62
N CYS A 26 -6.59 -4.32 -5.43
CA CYS A 26 -7.97 -4.29 -4.97
C CYS A 26 -8.74 -5.29 -5.82
N THR A 27 -8.63 -6.57 -5.48
CA THR A 27 -9.19 -7.67 -6.26
C THR A 27 -9.93 -8.65 -5.39
N GLN A 28 -10.94 -9.28 -5.97
CA GLN A 28 -11.67 -10.36 -5.31
C GLN A 28 -11.05 -11.68 -5.73
N ARG A 29 -10.84 -12.57 -4.75
CA ARG A 29 -10.28 -13.90 -4.98
C ARG A 29 -11.22 -14.97 -4.47
N LEU A 30 -11.16 -16.14 -5.12
CA LEU A 30 -11.81 -17.36 -4.66
C LEU A 30 -10.76 -18.22 -3.99
N GLU A 31 -11.06 -18.69 -2.78
CA GLU A 31 -10.18 -19.59 -2.07
C GLU A 31 -10.92 -20.90 -1.80
N HIS A 32 -10.31 -22.02 -2.22
CA HIS A 32 -10.81 -23.36 -1.91
C HIS A 32 -10.07 -23.88 -0.68
N ARG A 33 -10.80 -24.03 0.40
CA ARG A 33 -10.22 -24.58 1.64
C ARG A 33 -10.36 -26.10 1.65
N LYS A 34 -9.30 -26.75 2.07
CA LYS A 34 -9.25 -28.22 2.16
C LYS A 34 -10.39 -28.72 3.05
N GLY A 35 -11.14 -29.70 2.54
CA GLY A 35 -12.26 -30.28 3.29
C GLY A 35 -13.55 -29.47 3.28
N LYS A 36 -13.60 -28.37 2.54
CA LYS A 36 -14.80 -27.55 2.44
C LYS A 36 -15.39 -27.65 1.02
N PRO A 37 -16.71 -27.85 0.90
CA PRO A 37 -17.33 -28.01 -0.43
C PRO A 37 -17.46 -26.69 -1.21
N ARG A 38 -17.36 -25.55 -0.54
CA ARG A 38 -17.55 -24.25 -1.19
C ARG A 38 -16.26 -23.46 -1.25
N ALA A 39 -16.08 -22.73 -2.35
CA ALA A 39 -15.04 -21.71 -2.41
C ALA A 39 -15.49 -20.49 -1.62
N TYR A 40 -14.55 -19.86 -0.95
CA TYR A 40 -14.78 -18.62 -0.21
C TYR A 40 -14.31 -17.45 -1.04
N LYS A 41 -15.16 -16.42 -1.13
CA LYS A 41 -14.79 -15.16 -1.76
C LYS A 41 -14.18 -14.23 -0.71
N TYR A 42 -13.04 -13.65 -1.04
CA TYR A 42 -12.44 -12.63 -0.17
C TYR A 42 -11.80 -11.55 -1.02
N TRP A 43 -11.68 -10.36 -0.43
CA TRP A 43 -11.03 -9.24 -1.09
C TRP A 43 -9.57 -9.16 -0.66
N ASN A 44 -8.71 -8.96 -1.64
CA ASN A 44 -7.29 -8.72 -1.42
C ASN A 44 -7.07 -7.23 -1.68
N ILE A 45 -6.91 -6.47 -0.59
CA ILE A 45 -6.77 -5.02 -0.67
C ILE A 45 -5.48 -4.64 0.04
N ARG A 46 -4.54 -4.07 -0.71
CA ARG A 46 -3.25 -3.69 -0.14
C ARG A 46 -2.58 -2.61 -0.96
N ILE A 47 -1.72 -1.87 -0.29
CA ILE A 47 -0.81 -0.90 -0.90
C ILE A 47 0.57 -1.29 -0.43
N GLU A 48 1.53 -1.39 -1.36
CA GLU A 48 2.89 -1.75 -1.00
C GLU A 48 3.90 -0.98 -1.83
N VAL A 49 5.06 -0.74 -1.24
CA VAL A 49 6.20 -0.12 -1.89
C VAL A 49 7.44 -0.96 -1.57
N ALA A 50 8.22 -1.29 -2.58
CA ALA A 50 9.45 -2.06 -2.41
C ALA A 50 10.59 -1.31 -3.09
N MET A 51 11.72 -1.24 -2.40
CA MET A 51 12.92 -0.59 -2.95
C MET A 51 14.16 -1.00 -2.16
N THR A 52 15.32 -0.69 -2.69
CA THR A 52 16.57 -0.99 -2.02
C THR A 52 16.95 0.05 -0.95
N HIS A 53 16.31 1.20 -0.96
CA HIS A 53 16.61 2.28 -0.01
C HIS A 53 15.80 2.10 1.27
N LYS A 54 16.46 1.52 2.27
CA LYS A 54 15.85 1.17 3.54
C LYS A 54 15.20 2.36 4.25
N GLU A 55 15.91 3.49 4.28
CA GLU A 55 15.44 4.67 5.03
C GLU A 55 14.13 5.23 4.48
N THR A 56 13.92 5.15 3.17
CA THR A 56 12.66 5.59 2.58
C THR A 56 11.50 4.68 3.01
N ILE A 57 11.74 3.38 3.07
CA ILE A 57 10.72 2.42 3.52
C ILE A 57 10.39 2.63 4.99
N GLU A 58 11.40 2.85 5.81
CA GLU A 58 11.20 3.16 7.23
C GLU A 58 10.44 4.48 7.42
N TYR A 59 10.75 5.47 6.59
CA TYR A 59 10.03 6.75 6.61
C TYR A 59 8.56 6.56 6.30
N LEU A 60 8.22 5.76 5.29
CA LEU A 60 6.83 5.46 4.96
C LEU A 60 6.09 4.86 6.15
N HIS A 61 6.68 3.87 6.78
CA HIS A 61 6.08 3.18 7.91
C HIS A 61 5.83 4.14 9.07
N GLN A 62 6.83 4.96 9.38
CA GLN A 62 6.75 5.91 10.47
C GLN A 62 5.74 7.03 10.18
N ALA A 63 5.78 7.57 8.97
CA ALA A 63 4.92 8.69 8.59
C ALA A 63 3.44 8.29 8.53
N LEU A 64 3.15 7.11 8.01
CA LEU A 64 1.77 6.64 7.88
C LEU A 64 1.23 5.97 9.15
N GLY A 65 2.11 5.50 10.01
CA GLY A 65 1.73 4.91 11.30
C GLY A 65 1.05 3.55 11.20
N CYS A 66 1.13 2.89 10.05
CA CYS A 66 0.49 1.59 9.85
C CYS A 66 1.30 0.75 8.87
N GLY A 67 0.92 -0.52 8.75
CA GLY A 67 1.58 -1.44 7.83
C GLY A 67 2.75 -2.15 8.48
N HIS A 68 3.45 -2.92 7.65
CA HIS A 68 4.58 -3.72 8.07
C HIS A 68 5.75 -3.54 7.13
N VAL A 69 6.95 -3.56 7.68
CA VAL A 69 8.19 -3.51 6.90
C VAL A 69 8.85 -4.88 6.93
N ASN A 70 9.17 -5.40 5.76
CA ASN A 70 9.86 -6.67 5.60
C ASN A 70 11.09 -6.50 4.75
N ILE A 71 12.11 -7.29 5.03
CA ILE A 71 13.28 -7.37 4.17
C ILE A 71 13.13 -8.56 3.22
N ARG A 72 13.49 -8.36 1.96
CA ARG A 72 13.68 -9.44 1.00
C ARG A 72 15.17 -9.53 0.72
N PRO A 73 15.86 -10.55 1.25
CA PRO A 73 17.31 -10.68 1.02
C PRO A 73 17.62 -10.78 -0.46
N LYS A 74 18.76 -10.21 -0.85
CA LYS A 74 19.19 -10.24 -2.23
C LYS A 74 19.42 -11.68 -2.69
N LEU A 75 19.07 -11.96 -3.94
CA LEU A 75 19.43 -13.20 -4.60
C LEU A 75 20.86 -13.11 -5.11
N SER A 76 21.46 -14.24 -5.50
CA SER A 76 22.87 -14.28 -5.89
C SER A 76 23.21 -13.34 -7.04
N HIS A 77 22.25 -13.04 -7.92
CA HIS A 77 22.46 -12.15 -9.06
C HIS A 77 22.13 -10.69 -8.77
N GLN A 78 21.70 -10.37 -7.55
CA GLN A 78 21.34 -9.00 -7.14
C GLN A 78 22.44 -8.39 -6.29
N ASN A 79 22.54 -7.07 -6.32
CA ASN A 79 23.56 -6.35 -5.56
C ASN A 79 23.08 -5.92 -4.18
N PHE A 80 21.77 -5.74 -3.99
CA PHE A 80 21.21 -5.17 -2.76
C PHE A 80 19.99 -5.92 -2.32
N ASP A 81 19.76 -5.95 -1.00
CA ASP A 81 18.52 -6.41 -0.41
C ASP A 81 17.41 -5.44 -0.78
N GLN A 82 16.18 -5.95 -0.85
CA GLN A 82 14.99 -5.12 -1.04
C GLN A 82 14.24 -4.98 0.27
N TRP A 83 13.74 -3.78 0.54
CA TRP A 83 12.89 -3.51 1.67
C TRP A 83 11.49 -3.25 1.15
N ARG A 84 10.48 -3.73 1.89
CA ARG A 84 9.09 -3.58 1.47
C ARG A 84 8.24 -3.12 2.63
N TRP A 85 7.44 -2.07 2.39
CA TRP A 85 6.37 -1.65 3.27
C TRP A 85 5.06 -2.08 2.64
N ARG A 86 4.14 -2.61 3.45
CA ARG A 86 2.83 -3.04 2.98
C ARG A 86 1.78 -2.76 4.04
N CYS A 87 0.62 -2.25 3.61
CA CYS A 87 -0.57 -2.18 4.45
C CYS A 87 -1.75 -2.81 3.72
N SER A 88 -2.74 -3.26 4.48
CA SER A 88 -3.87 -4.04 3.93
C SER A 88 -5.18 -3.59 4.54
N HIS A 89 -6.26 -3.85 3.80
CA HIS A 89 -7.64 -3.67 4.26
C HIS A 89 -7.91 -2.26 4.77
N ARG A 90 -8.35 -2.09 5.99
CA ARG A 90 -8.73 -0.78 6.51
C ARG A 90 -7.56 0.20 6.62
N ASP A 91 -6.37 -0.30 6.87
CA ASP A 91 -5.18 0.54 6.83
C ASP A 91 -4.95 1.09 5.42
N ALA A 92 -5.14 0.24 4.40
CA ALA A 92 -5.04 0.68 3.00
C ALA A 92 -6.10 1.73 2.67
N LEU A 93 -7.31 1.60 3.23
CA LEU A 93 -8.35 2.61 3.06
C LEU A 93 -7.90 3.97 3.62
N GLU A 94 -7.37 3.97 4.84
CA GLU A 94 -6.94 5.23 5.47
C GLU A 94 -5.78 5.88 4.70
N VAL A 95 -4.83 5.08 4.23
CA VAL A 95 -3.74 5.58 3.39
C VAL A 95 -4.29 6.14 2.08
N ALA A 96 -5.20 5.40 1.43
CA ALA A 96 -5.81 5.85 0.17
C ALA A 96 -6.50 7.19 0.32
N LYS A 97 -7.28 7.38 1.39
CA LYS A 97 -7.96 8.64 1.66
C LYS A 97 -6.98 9.80 1.84
N ALA A 98 -5.85 9.54 2.50
CA ALA A 98 -4.86 10.58 2.79
C ALA A 98 -4.13 11.04 1.52
N ILE A 99 -3.83 10.11 0.60
CA ILE A 99 -2.97 10.42 -0.54
C ILE A 99 -3.69 10.61 -1.87
N VAL A 100 -4.95 10.19 -1.97
CA VAL A 100 -5.69 10.29 -3.24
C VAL A 100 -5.75 11.72 -3.81
N PRO A 101 -5.84 12.79 -3.01
CA PRO A 101 -5.85 14.14 -3.57
C PRO A 101 -4.58 14.52 -4.31
N PHE A 102 -3.47 13.85 -3.99
CA PHE A 102 -2.14 14.16 -4.55
C PHE A 102 -1.69 13.16 -5.60
N ALA A 103 -2.38 12.03 -5.72
CA ALA A 103 -2.00 10.96 -6.64
C ALA A 103 -2.36 11.31 -8.08
N LYS A 104 -1.60 10.78 -9.02
CA LYS A 104 -1.83 10.98 -10.45
C LYS A 104 -1.99 9.63 -11.16
N THR A 105 -0.91 8.89 -11.26
CA THR A 105 -0.87 7.64 -12.02
C THR A 105 -1.77 6.57 -11.42
N LYS A 106 -1.79 6.46 -10.10
CA LYS A 106 -2.52 5.40 -9.39
C LYS A 106 -3.80 5.89 -8.72
N LYS A 107 -4.25 7.08 -9.07
CA LYS A 107 -5.44 7.66 -8.49
C LYS A 107 -6.67 6.75 -8.61
N ASP A 108 -6.88 6.16 -9.78
CA ASP A 108 -8.03 5.30 -10.03
C ASP A 108 -8.03 4.07 -9.11
N LYS A 109 -6.86 3.51 -8.85
CA LYS A 109 -6.74 2.36 -7.97
C LYS A 109 -7.00 2.73 -6.52
N LEU A 110 -6.55 3.89 -6.10
CA LEU A 110 -6.84 4.39 -4.75
C LEU A 110 -8.33 4.65 -4.57
N GLU A 111 -8.95 5.23 -5.58
CA GLU A 111 -10.40 5.46 -5.59
C GLU A 111 -11.18 4.14 -5.54
N GLN A 112 -10.67 3.09 -6.17
CA GLN A 112 -11.27 1.76 -6.08
C GLN A 112 -11.32 1.26 -4.65
N ILE A 113 -10.24 1.43 -3.90
CA ILE A 113 -10.20 1.03 -2.50
C ILE A 113 -11.25 1.81 -1.69
N ILE A 114 -11.28 3.13 -1.87
CA ILE A 114 -12.22 3.99 -1.16
C ILE A 114 -13.66 3.58 -1.47
N LYS A 115 -13.96 3.38 -2.73
CA LYS A 115 -15.28 3.01 -3.21
C LYS A 115 -15.72 1.65 -2.65
N HIS A 116 -14.80 0.73 -2.53
CA HIS A 116 -15.09 -0.60 -1.97
C HIS A 116 -15.68 -0.51 -0.56
N TYR A 117 -15.15 0.39 0.25
CA TYR A 117 -15.60 0.55 1.64
C TYR A 117 -16.81 1.47 1.81
N GLU A 118 -17.22 2.17 0.77
CA GLU A 118 -18.42 3.00 0.79
C GLU A 118 -19.70 2.21 0.60
N ALA A 119 -19.61 1.04 0.00
CA ALA A 119 -20.77 0.21 -0.33
C ALA A 119 -21.44 -0.38 0.90
#